data_93eb40539599eac7386932934fa4747e
#
_entry.id   93eb40539599eac7386932934fa4747e
#
_cell.length_a   1.000
_cell.length_b   1.000
_cell.length_c   1.000
_cell.angle_alpha   90.00
_cell.angle_beta   90.00
_cell.angle_gamma   90.00
#
_symmetry.space_group_name_H-M   'P 1'
#
loop_
_entity.id
_entity.type
_entity.pdbx_description
1 polymer ?
#
loop_
_entity_poly.entity_id
_entity_poly.type
_entity_poly.pdbx_seq_one_letter_code
_entity_poly.pdbx_strand_id
1 'polypeptide(L)'
;PWFWFMIPALLGQSAFNTAFFFLQVHFAEIKGWEHLQLVAMFPVYTAVSIGAMILSGILLDKLDTARLIPYFQLPMIVAFLIFAYGQSLLAALIGFVFLGLSAGANATLPNAFWAEFYGTKHLGSIKAAAAAVMVLGSAIGPAVTGILLDYNLALDAQYVAISIFFGFSSLMMWTGVKRVGTRIQA
;
A
#
# COMPACT_ATOMS: atom_id res chain seq x y z
N PRO A 1 -17.60 -13.18 1.83
CA PRO A 1 -17.08 -12.84 3.17
C PRO A 1 -15.63 -12.35 3.15
N TRP A 2 -14.78 -12.82 2.21
CA TRP A 2 -13.33 -12.52 2.16
C TRP A 2 -13.02 -11.13 1.63
N PHE A 3 -13.85 -10.57 0.82
CA PHE A 3 -13.76 -9.19 0.34
C PHE A 3 -13.55 -8.21 1.51
N TRP A 4 -14.25 -8.41 2.63
CA TRP A 4 -14.13 -7.56 3.82
C TRP A 4 -12.74 -7.55 4.45
N PHE A 5 -12.02 -8.68 4.38
CA PHE A 5 -10.63 -8.75 4.87
C PHE A 5 -9.64 -8.01 3.98
N MET A 6 -9.98 -7.80 2.70
CA MET A 6 -9.17 -7.05 1.75
C MET A 6 -9.46 -5.53 1.77
N ILE A 7 -10.62 -5.10 2.29
CA ILE A 7 -11.00 -3.67 2.27
C ILE A 7 -9.96 -2.78 2.92
N PRO A 8 -9.46 -3.03 4.15
CA PRO A 8 -8.45 -2.17 4.76
C PRO A 8 -7.19 -2.06 3.90
N ALA A 9 -6.78 -3.17 3.27
CA ALA A 9 -5.62 -3.20 2.39
C ALA A 9 -5.80 -2.31 1.15
N LEU A 10 -6.92 -2.44 0.46
CA LEU A 10 -7.24 -1.66 -0.74
C LEU A 10 -7.41 -0.17 -0.42
N LEU A 11 -8.18 0.12 0.62
CA LEU A 11 -8.44 1.48 1.06
C LEU A 11 -7.16 2.16 1.54
N GLY A 12 -6.40 1.51 2.42
CA GLY A 12 -5.17 2.06 2.97
C GLY A 12 -4.09 2.27 1.92
N GLN A 13 -3.89 1.31 1.02
CA GLN A 13 -2.93 1.44 -0.08
C GLN A 13 -3.24 2.68 -0.93
N SER A 14 -4.49 2.86 -1.32
CA SER A 14 -4.91 4.01 -2.12
C SER A 14 -4.87 5.32 -1.33
N ALA A 15 -5.41 5.32 -0.10
CA ALA A 15 -5.49 6.50 0.75
C ALA A 15 -4.11 7.08 1.07
N PHE A 16 -3.23 6.26 1.62
CA PHE A 16 -1.97 6.74 2.16
C PHE A 16 -0.91 6.96 1.08
N ASN A 17 -0.94 6.18 -0.02
CA ASN A 17 -0.11 6.48 -1.18
C ASN A 17 -0.50 7.84 -1.79
N THR A 18 -1.79 8.09 -1.98
CA THR A 18 -2.27 9.37 -2.51
C THR A 18 -1.98 10.53 -1.55
N ALA A 19 -2.20 10.34 -0.24
CA ALA A 19 -1.89 11.35 0.78
C ALA A 19 -0.40 11.73 0.79
N PHE A 20 0.50 10.75 0.68
CA PHE A 20 1.93 10.99 0.62
C PHE A 20 2.31 11.87 -0.59
N PHE A 21 1.87 11.49 -1.80
CA PHE A 21 2.16 12.29 -2.99
C PHE A 21 1.45 13.65 -3.00
N PHE A 22 0.30 13.77 -2.36
CA PHE A 22 -0.40 15.05 -2.23
C PHE A 22 0.34 16.01 -1.28
N LEU A 23 0.87 15.49 -0.18
CA LEU A 23 1.56 16.28 0.85
C LEU A 23 3.08 16.30 0.68
N GLN A 24 3.61 15.88 -0.46
CA GLN A 24 5.05 15.77 -0.73
C GLN A 24 5.82 17.09 -0.57
N VAL A 25 5.20 18.22 -0.90
CA VAL A 25 5.79 19.56 -0.74
C VAL A 25 5.99 19.85 0.75
N HIS A 26 4.92 19.69 1.53
CA HIS A 26 4.98 19.88 2.98
C HIS A 26 5.96 18.91 3.65
N PHE A 27 6.01 17.65 3.19
CA PHE A 27 6.99 16.68 3.67
C PHE A 27 8.44 17.13 3.41
N ALA A 28 8.74 17.64 2.23
CA ALA A 28 10.06 18.18 1.92
C ALA A 28 10.41 19.38 2.82
N GLU A 29 9.46 20.32 3.02
CA GLU A 29 9.61 21.50 3.86
C GLU A 29 9.96 21.15 5.31
N ILE A 30 9.19 20.23 5.95
CA ILE A 30 9.45 19.84 7.34
C ILE A 30 10.77 19.08 7.54
N LYS A 31 11.30 18.44 6.50
CA LYS A 31 12.61 17.77 6.50
C LYS A 31 13.75 18.71 6.10
N GLY A 32 13.45 19.97 5.71
CA GLY A 32 14.43 20.94 5.27
C GLY A 32 15.07 20.63 3.91
N TRP A 33 14.34 19.93 3.04
CA TRP A 33 14.82 19.56 1.70
C TRP A 33 14.17 20.44 0.63
N GLU A 34 14.89 20.66 -0.46
CA GLU A 34 14.26 21.23 -1.66
C GLU A 34 13.29 20.23 -2.26
N HIS A 35 12.08 20.70 -2.61
CA HIS A 35 11.06 19.84 -3.22
C HIS A 35 11.58 19.14 -4.49
N LEU A 36 12.41 19.80 -5.28
CA LEU A 36 13.02 19.23 -6.49
C LEU A 36 13.88 17.98 -6.17
N GLN A 37 14.58 17.96 -5.04
CA GLN A 37 15.39 16.81 -4.61
C GLN A 37 14.52 15.59 -4.33
N LEU A 38 13.33 15.80 -3.75
CA LEU A 38 12.37 14.74 -3.49
C LEU A 38 11.77 14.20 -4.81
N VAL A 39 11.34 15.09 -5.70
CA VAL A 39 10.75 14.73 -7.00
C VAL A 39 11.76 13.98 -7.89
N ALA A 40 13.04 14.31 -7.80
CA ALA A 40 14.11 13.60 -8.52
C ALA A 40 14.21 12.11 -8.16
N MET A 41 13.60 11.67 -7.07
CA MET A 41 13.55 10.25 -6.65
C MET A 41 12.37 9.48 -7.27
N PHE A 42 11.38 10.14 -7.86
CA PHE A 42 10.20 9.49 -8.43
C PHE A 42 10.52 8.50 -9.57
N PRO A 43 11.51 8.74 -10.44
CA PRO A 43 11.93 7.73 -11.41
C PRO A 43 12.38 6.42 -10.75
N VAL A 44 13.05 6.50 -9.60
CA VAL A 44 13.48 5.30 -8.83
C VAL A 44 12.26 4.55 -8.29
N TYR A 45 11.32 5.28 -7.67
CA TYR A 45 10.04 4.71 -7.24
C TYR A 45 9.33 3.98 -8.39
N THR A 46 9.24 4.61 -9.57
CA THR A 46 8.57 4.04 -10.73
C THR A 46 9.29 2.81 -11.25
N ALA A 47 10.62 2.86 -11.38
CA ALA A 47 11.43 1.72 -11.83
C ALA A 47 11.30 0.51 -10.88
N VAL A 48 11.35 0.76 -9.57
CA VAL A 48 11.16 -0.27 -8.54
C VAL A 48 9.74 -0.83 -8.61
N SER A 49 8.73 0.01 -8.78
CA SER A 49 7.33 -0.42 -8.91
C SER A 49 7.12 -1.34 -10.12
N ILE A 50 7.69 -1.01 -11.27
CA ILE A 50 7.65 -1.86 -12.47
C ILE A 50 8.36 -3.19 -12.20
N GLY A 51 9.56 -3.15 -11.62
CA GLY A 51 10.30 -4.36 -11.26
C GLY A 51 9.53 -5.25 -10.28
N ALA A 52 8.92 -4.66 -9.25
CA ALA A 52 8.11 -5.38 -8.27
C ALA A 52 6.82 -5.97 -8.88
N MET A 53 6.20 -5.27 -9.83
CA MET A 53 5.04 -5.78 -10.58
C MET A 53 5.40 -7.05 -11.35
N ILE A 54 6.53 -7.03 -12.09
CA ILE A 54 7.04 -8.20 -12.84
C ILE A 54 7.40 -9.33 -11.89
N LEU A 55 8.15 -9.03 -10.82
CA LEU A 55 8.55 -10.01 -9.82
C LEU A 55 7.34 -10.66 -9.14
N SER A 56 6.31 -9.88 -8.82
CA SER A 56 5.08 -10.39 -8.24
C SER A 56 4.36 -11.35 -9.19
N GLY A 57 4.37 -11.09 -10.50
CA GLY A 57 3.87 -12.04 -11.51
C GLY A 57 4.65 -13.35 -11.51
N ILE A 58 5.98 -13.29 -11.55
CA ILE A 58 6.83 -14.49 -11.49
C ILE A 58 6.63 -15.28 -10.18
N LEU A 59 6.42 -14.60 -9.07
CA LEU A 59 6.15 -15.24 -7.79
C LEU A 59 4.78 -15.93 -7.78
N LEU A 60 3.77 -15.35 -8.42
CA LEU A 60 2.45 -15.97 -8.58
C LEU A 60 2.48 -17.26 -9.39
N ASP A 61 3.38 -17.37 -10.37
CA ASP A 61 3.58 -18.61 -11.13
C ASP A 61 4.15 -19.77 -10.29
N LYS A 62 4.76 -19.45 -9.15
CA LYS A 62 5.42 -20.42 -8.27
C LYS A 62 4.72 -20.60 -6.92
N LEU A 63 3.98 -19.61 -6.49
CA LEU A 63 3.35 -19.56 -5.16
C LEU A 63 1.90 -19.15 -5.32
N ASP A 64 1.01 -19.75 -4.52
CA ASP A 64 -0.41 -19.38 -4.50
C ASP A 64 -0.59 -17.93 -4.03
N THR A 65 -1.61 -17.22 -4.54
CA THR A 65 -1.95 -15.86 -4.08
C THR A 65 -2.20 -15.80 -2.57
N ALA A 66 -2.77 -16.87 -2.00
CA ALA A 66 -3.01 -17.00 -0.57
C ALA A 66 -1.74 -16.82 0.28
N ARG A 67 -0.58 -17.24 -0.23
CA ARG A 67 0.70 -17.10 0.46
C ARG A 67 1.28 -15.70 0.34
N LEU A 68 1.03 -15.01 -0.76
CA LEU A 68 1.65 -13.71 -1.06
C LEU A 68 0.83 -12.52 -0.52
N ILE A 69 -0.49 -12.64 -0.55
CA ILE A 69 -1.41 -11.54 -0.23
C ILE A 69 -1.21 -10.93 1.18
N PRO A 70 -0.93 -11.69 2.25
CA PRO A 70 -0.72 -11.11 3.56
C PRO A 70 0.54 -10.24 3.68
N TYR A 71 1.49 -10.39 2.76
CA TYR A 71 2.82 -9.79 2.88
C TYR A 71 3.07 -8.62 1.94
N PHE A 72 2.23 -8.42 0.91
CA PHE A 72 2.51 -7.42 -0.13
C PHE A 72 2.51 -5.97 0.38
N GLN A 73 1.91 -5.71 1.52
CA GLN A 73 1.89 -4.39 2.15
C GLN A 73 2.97 -4.19 3.23
N LEU A 74 3.73 -5.23 3.60
CA LEU A 74 4.80 -5.06 4.59
C LEU A 74 5.84 -4.00 4.19
N PRO A 75 6.23 -3.86 2.90
CA PRO A 75 7.12 -2.77 2.51
C PRO A 75 6.56 -1.37 2.81
N MET A 76 5.23 -1.18 2.83
CA MET A 76 4.62 0.11 3.22
C MET A 76 4.94 0.47 4.67
N ILE A 77 4.95 -0.52 5.57
CA ILE A 77 5.30 -0.30 6.98
C ILE A 77 6.71 0.29 7.06
N VAL A 78 7.65 -0.34 6.36
CA VAL A 78 9.05 0.10 6.34
C VAL A 78 9.19 1.48 5.70
N ALA A 79 8.51 1.73 4.57
CA ALA A 79 8.52 3.01 3.88
C ALA A 79 8.06 4.16 4.80
N PHE A 80 6.90 4.01 5.44
CA PHE A 80 6.35 5.06 6.29
C PHE A 80 7.13 5.25 7.59
N LEU A 81 7.73 4.20 8.16
CA LEU A 81 8.66 4.35 9.29
C LEU A 81 9.93 5.10 8.89
N ILE A 82 10.47 4.83 7.69
CA ILE A 82 11.61 5.57 7.16
C ILE A 82 11.24 7.04 6.91
N PHE A 83 10.07 7.33 6.35
CA PHE A 83 9.61 8.71 6.17
C PHE A 83 9.37 9.44 7.49
N ALA A 84 8.90 8.74 8.52
CA ALA A 84 8.73 9.32 9.86
C ALA A 84 10.08 9.70 10.47
N TYR A 85 11.02 8.78 10.54
CA TYR A 85 12.26 8.95 11.31
C TYR A 85 13.49 9.34 10.50
N GLY A 86 13.48 9.11 9.19
CA GLY A 86 14.61 9.43 8.30
C GLY A 86 14.80 10.93 8.14
N GLN A 87 16.05 11.39 8.29
CA GLN A 87 16.42 12.81 8.19
C GLN A 87 17.33 13.10 6.99
N SER A 88 17.63 12.10 6.16
CA SER A 88 18.51 12.26 5.01
C SER A 88 17.78 11.94 3.70
N LEU A 89 18.25 12.55 2.61
CA LEU A 89 17.75 12.25 1.26
C LEU A 89 17.96 10.77 0.90
N LEU A 90 19.04 10.15 1.40
CA LEU A 90 19.25 8.70 1.22
C LEU A 90 18.16 7.88 1.92
N ALA A 91 17.77 8.27 3.13
CA ALA A 91 16.66 7.61 3.83
C ALA A 91 15.36 7.77 3.02
N ALA A 92 15.06 8.96 2.49
CA ALA A 92 13.91 9.18 1.62
C ALA A 92 13.96 8.29 0.38
N LEU A 93 15.12 8.17 -0.27
CA LEU A 93 15.30 7.29 -1.43
C LEU A 93 14.99 5.81 -1.08
N ILE A 94 15.49 5.33 0.06
CA ILE A 94 15.18 3.98 0.55
C ILE A 94 13.69 3.84 0.84
N GLY A 95 13.05 4.84 1.44
CA GLY A 95 11.61 4.89 1.63
C GLY A 95 10.84 4.74 0.31
N PHE A 96 11.26 5.45 -0.76
CA PHE A 96 10.68 5.33 -2.09
C PHE A 96 10.88 3.95 -2.71
N VAL A 97 12.00 3.28 -2.46
CA VAL A 97 12.20 1.88 -2.89
C VAL A 97 11.16 0.98 -2.24
N PHE A 98 10.96 1.05 -0.93
CA PHE A 98 9.96 0.24 -0.23
C PHE A 98 8.52 0.60 -0.65
N LEU A 99 8.24 1.87 -0.85
CA LEU A 99 6.95 2.33 -1.38
C LEU A 99 6.67 1.75 -2.77
N GLY A 100 7.68 1.76 -3.65
CA GLY A 100 7.62 1.20 -5.00
C GLY A 100 7.40 -0.31 -5.00
N LEU A 101 8.08 -1.06 -4.11
CA LEU A 101 7.88 -2.50 -3.96
C LEU A 101 6.41 -2.84 -3.66
N SER A 102 5.81 -2.13 -2.72
CA SER A 102 4.40 -2.35 -2.36
C SER A 102 3.45 -1.90 -3.48
N ALA A 103 3.73 -0.78 -4.14
CA ALA A 103 2.91 -0.28 -5.25
C ALA A 103 2.90 -1.26 -6.43
N GLY A 104 4.05 -1.81 -6.80
CA GLY A 104 4.15 -2.80 -7.86
C GLY A 104 3.45 -4.13 -7.52
N ALA A 105 3.63 -4.62 -6.29
CA ALA A 105 2.93 -5.81 -5.81
C ALA A 105 1.40 -5.60 -5.79
N ASN A 106 0.94 -4.42 -5.39
CA ASN A 106 -0.48 -4.05 -5.37
C ASN A 106 -1.12 -4.03 -6.77
N ALA A 107 -0.35 -3.74 -7.81
CA ALA A 107 -0.86 -3.77 -9.19
C ALA A 107 -1.19 -5.19 -9.68
N THR A 108 -0.56 -6.22 -9.13
CA THR A 108 -0.64 -7.61 -9.59
C THR A 108 -1.40 -8.52 -8.64
N LEU A 109 -1.01 -8.56 -7.36
CA LEU A 109 -1.49 -9.56 -6.40
C LEU A 109 -2.99 -9.52 -6.11
N PRO A 110 -3.64 -8.35 -5.87
CA PRO A 110 -5.08 -8.31 -5.66
C PRO A 110 -5.86 -8.78 -6.88
N ASN A 111 -5.38 -8.49 -8.09
CA ASN A 111 -6.05 -8.92 -9.32
C ASN A 111 -6.05 -10.44 -9.48
N ALA A 112 -4.93 -11.10 -9.18
CA ALA A 112 -4.82 -12.55 -9.17
C ALA A 112 -5.68 -13.17 -8.06
N PHE A 113 -5.68 -12.57 -6.86
CA PHE A 113 -6.51 -13.00 -5.74
C PHE A 113 -8.01 -13.04 -6.09
N TRP A 114 -8.53 -12.00 -6.75
CA TRP A 114 -9.94 -11.99 -7.14
C TRP A 114 -10.28 -13.11 -8.11
N ALA A 115 -9.41 -13.39 -9.09
CA ALA A 115 -9.63 -14.44 -10.07
C ALA A 115 -9.58 -15.83 -9.44
N GLU A 116 -8.63 -16.07 -8.52
CA GLU A 116 -8.45 -17.36 -7.85
C GLU A 116 -9.58 -17.67 -6.84
N PHE A 117 -9.97 -16.69 -6.01
CA PHE A 117 -10.90 -16.91 -4.91
C PHE A 117 -12.39 -16.75 -5.26
N TYR A 118 -12.71 -16.00 -6.30
CA TYR A 118 -14.09 -15.73 -6.71
C TYR A 118 -14.43 -16.30 -8.10
N GLY A 119 -13.42 -16.81 -8.80
CA GLY A 119 -13.59 -17.27 -10.17
C GLY A 119 -13.82 -16.14 -11.17
N THR A 120 -13.97 -16.49 -12.43
CA THR A 120 -14.10 -15.52 -13.53
C THR A 120 -15.52 -14.99 -13.75
N LYS A 121 -16.55 -15.73 -13.28
CA LYS A 121 -17.96 -15.42 -13.55
C LYS A 121 -18.39 -14.03 -13.07
N HIS A 122 -17.89 -13.57 -11.92
CA HIS A 122 -18.27 -12.29 -11.30
C HIS A 122 -17.08 -11.34 -11.15
N LEU A 123 -15.97 -11.62 -11.84
CA LEU A 123 -14.71 -10.89 -11.69
C LEU A 123 -14.85 -9.40 -11.97
N GLY A 124 -15.64 -9.02 -12.98
CA GLY A 124 -15.90 -7.62 -13.31
C GLY A 124 -16.56 -6.85 -12.16
N SER A 125 -17.60 -7.41 -11.56
CA SER A 125 -18.30 -6.78 -10.43
C SER A 125 -17.42 -6.65 -9.19
N ILE A 126 -16.61 -7.66 -8.90
CA ILE A 126 -15.70 -7.65 -7.75
C ILE A 126 -14.59 -6.61 -7.95
N LYS A 127 -13.99 -6.55 -9.15
CA LYS A 127 -13.00 -5.53 -9.49
C LYS A 127 -13.59 -4.12 -9.45
N ALA A 128 -14.83 -3.92 -9.91
CA ALA A 128 -15.51 -2.64 -9.81
C ALA A 128 -15.72 -2.22 -8.35
N ALA A 129 -16.15 -3.14 -7.48
CA ALA A 129 -16.28 -2.86 -6.05
C ALA A 129 -14.94 -2.55 -5.39
N ALA A 130 -13.88 -3.30 -5.72
CA ALA A 130 -12.52 -3.03 -5.24
C ALA A 130 -12.02 -1.65 -5.72
N ALA A 131 -12.24 -1.32 -6.99
CA ALA A 131 -11.89 0.00 -7.54
C ALA A 131 -12.64 1.13 -6.84
N ALA A 132 -13.93 0.95 -6.54
CA ALA A 132 -14.71 1.94 -5.78
C ALA A 132 -14.13 2.20 -4.38
N VAL A 133 -13.71 1.14 -3.67
CA VAL A 133 -13.02 1.27 -2.37
C VAL A 133 -11.69 2.04 -2.52
N MET A 134 -10.92 1.75 -3.57
CA MET A 134 -9.65 2.44 -3.82
C MET A 134 -9.85 3.91 -4.16
N VAL A 135 -10.85 4.24 -5.00
CA VAL A 135 -11.19 5.64 -5.34
C VAL A 135 -11.64 6.39 -4.09
N LEU A 136 -12.47 5.78 -3.25
CA LEU A 136 -12.88 6.37 -1.97
C LEU A 136 -11.66 6.60 -1.07
N GLY A 137 -10.74 5.63 -0.99
CA GLY A 137 -9.49 5.75 -0.23
C GLY A 137 -8.65 6.93 -0.72
N SER A 138 -8.47 7.08 -2.04
CA SER A 138 -7.68 8.18 -2.62
C SER A 138 -8.25 9.57 -2.32
N ALA A 139 -9.56 9.69 -2.13
CA ALA A 139 -10.19 10.93 -1.72
C ALA A 139 -10.07 11.18 -0.20
N ILE A 140 -10.28 10.14 0.61
CA ILE A 140 -10.27 10.25 2.08
C ILE A 140 -8.84 10.47 2.60
N GLY A 141 -7.85 9.80 2.03
CA GLY A 141 -6.47 9.85 2.53
C GLY A 141 -5.91 11.27 2.69
N PRO A 142 -5.81 12.05 1.61
CA PRO A 142 -5.34 13.43 1.69
C PRO A 142 -6.20 14.31 2.60
N ALA A 143 -7.54 14.13 2.58
CA ALA A 143 -8.45 14.91 3.41
C ALA A 143 -8.22 14.66 4.91
N VAL A 144 -8.14 13.40 5.33
CA VAL A 144 -7.89 13.03 6.73
C VAL A 144 -6.51 13.51 7.17
N THR A 145 -5.48 13.28 6.35
CA THR A 145 -4.11 13.69 6.67
C THR A 145 -4.00 15.21 6.79
N GLY A 146 -4.65 15.97 5.89
CA GLY A 146 -4.69 17.42 5.95
C GLY A 146 -5.41 17.95 7.21
N ILE A 147 -6.59 17.41 7.52
CA ILE A 147 -7.32 17.76 8.75
C ILE A 147 -6.47 17.49 10.00
N LEU A 148 -5.77 16.36 10.05
CA LEU A 148 -4.90 16.05 11.19
C LEU A 148 -3.72 17.03 11.32
N LEU A 149 -3.19 17.54 10.21
CA LEU A 149 -2.20 18.64 10.22
C LEU A 149 -2.80 19.92 10.78
N ASP A 150 -4.03 20.29 10.41
CA ASP A 150 -4.72 21.47 10.95
C ASP A 150 -4.94 21.37 12.47
N TYR A 151 -5.09 20.15 13.00
CA TYR A 151 -5.11 19.88 14.44
C TYR A 151 -3.72 19.76 15.08
N ASN A 152 -2.66 20.18 14.38
CA ASN A 152 -1.26 20.12 14.84
C ASN A 152 -0.73 18.70 15.11
N LEU A 153 -1.32 17.68 14.52
CA LEU A 153 -0.73 16.33 14.55
C LEU A 153 0.38 16.25 13.49
N ALA A 154 1.63 16.23 13.96
CA ALA A 154 2.81 16.19 13.08
C ALA A 154 2.76 15.05 12.08
N LEU A 155 3.26 15.29 10.86
CA LEU A 155 3.25 14.31 9.77
C LEU A 155 4.01 13.03 10.12
N ASP A 156 5.11 13.16 10.89
CA ASP A 156 5.88 12.00 11.34
C ASP A 156 5.04 11.07 12.24
N ALA A 157 4.21 11.62 13.14
CA ALA A 157 3.29 10.84 13.98
C ALA A 157 2.20 10.16 13.13
N GLN A 158 1.70 10.84 12.10
CA GLN A 158 0.73 10.26 11.15
C GLN A 158 1.35 9.09 10.38
N TYR A 159 2.61 9.21 9.95
CA TYR A 159 3.31 8.12 9.24
C TYR A 159 3.52 6.88 10.12
N VAL A 160 3.78 7.07 11.42
CA VAL A 160 3.81 5.95 12.38
C VAL A 160 2.45 5.28 12.49
N ALA A 161 1.36 6.06 12.62
CA ALA A 161 0.00 5.53 12.65
C ALA A 161 -0.36 4.76 11.37
N ILE A 162 0.04 5.28 10.20
CA ILE A 162 -0.12 4.60 8.90
C ILE A 162 0.64 3.26 8.88
N SER A 163 1.85 3.20 9.43
CA SER A 163 2.62 1.96 9.52
C SER A 163 1.90 0.91 10.39
N ILE A 164 1.34 1.32 11.52
CA ILE A 164 0.52 0.45 12.39
C ILE A 164 -0.72 -0.04 11.64
N PHE A 165 -1.40 0.84 10.88
CA PHE A 165 -2.55 0.48 10.07
C PHE A 165 -2.21 -0.60 9.02
N PHE A 166 -1.06 -0.51 8.35
CA PHE A 166 -0.63 -1.55 7.40
C PHE A 166 -0.28 -2.87 8.08
N GLY A 167 0.26 -2.83 9.31
CA GLY A 167 0.45 -4.01 10.13
C GLY A 167 -0.88 -4.71 10.46
N PHE A 168 -1.88 -3.93 10.88
CA PHE A 168 -3.24 -4.42 11.12
C PHE A 168 -3.87 -4.99 9.84
N SER A 169 -3.74 -4.30 8.72
CA SER A 169 -4.25 -4.73 7.42
C SER A 169 -3.63 -6.07 6.97
N SER A 170 -2.31 -6.23 7.12
CA SER A 170 -1.60 -7.48 6.82
C SER A 170 -2.08 -8.63 7.71
N LEU A 171 -2.31 -8.37 9.00
CA LEU A 171 -2.85 -9.35 9.93
C LEU A 171 -4.28 -9.76 9.57
N MET A 172 -5.13 -8.81 9.16
CA MET A 172 -6.48 -9.12 8.67
C MET A 172 -6.44 -10.02 7.44
N MET A 173 -5.60 -9.72 6.45
CA MET A 173 -5.44 -10.56 5.27
C MET A 173 -4.95 -11.96 5.63
N TRP A 174 -3.96 -12.08 6.51
CA TRP A 174 -3.45 -13.36 6.98
C TRP A 174 -4.53 -14.21 7.68
N THR A 175 -5.33 -13.61 8.56
CA THR A 175 -6.45 -14.30 9.22
C THR A 175 -7.56 -14.68 8.23
N GLY A 176 -7.83 -13.82 7.24
CA GLY A 176 -8.76 -14.09 6.15
C GLY A 176 -8.35 -15.31 5.33
N VAL A 177 -7.09 -15.37 4.90
CA VAL A 177 -6.54 -16.47 4.11
C VAL A 177 -6.54 -17.79 4.90
N LYS A 178 -6.13 -17.80 6.17
CA LYS A 178 -6.14 -19.01 7.01
C LYS A 178 -7.54 -19.62 7.16
N ARG A 179 -8.56 -18.79 7.32
CA ARG A 179 -9.96 -19.26 7.41
C ARG A 179 -10.48 -19.91 6.12
N VAL A 180 -9.82 -19.60 5.01
CA VAL A 180 -10.13 -20.16 3.69
C VAL A 180 -9.52 -21.54 3.52
N GLY A 181 -8.23 -21.68 3.81
CA GLY A 181 -7.53 -22.96 3.67
C GLY A 181 -8.21 -24.11 4.42
N THR A 182 -8.81 -23.82 5.56
CA THR A 182 -9.59 -24.79 6.34
C THR A 182 -10.93 -25.17 5.71
N ARG A 183 -11.50 -24.37 4.79
CA ARG A 183 -12.79 -24.66 4.11
C ARG A 183 -12.65 -25.34 2.76
N ILE A 184 -11.47 -25.26 2.13
CA ILE A 184 -11.21 -25.94 0.85
C ILE A 184 -10.75 -27.38 1.11
N GLN A 185 -10.28 -27.69 2.31
CA GLN A 185 -9.84 -29.05 2.72
C GLN A 185 -10.97 -29.86 3.43
N ALA A 186 -12.13 -29.28 3.67
CA ALA A 186 -13.32 -29.92 4.24
C ALA A 186 -14.40 -30.05 3.17
#